data_6b50d069f6dcd5c50c0792ad3fc0c673
#
_entry.id   6b50d069f6dcd5c50c0792ad3fc0c673
#
_cell.length_a   1.000
_cell.length_b   1.000
_cell.length_c   1.000
_cell.angle_alpha   90.00
_cell.angle_beta   90.00
_cell.angle_gamma   90.00
#
_symmetry.space_group_name_H-M   'P 1'
#
loop_
_entity.id
_entity.type
_entity.pdbx_description
1 polymer ?
#
loop_
_entity_poly.entity_id
_entity_poly.type
_entity_poly.pdbx_seq_one_letter_code
_entity_poly.pdbx_strand_id
1 'polypeptide(L)'
;MAVFCGNVSEREGQQDIQLFPVIPPFPITNKLYRCSQRFILEPLFEMLQFMDTYGLLVLDRGGATIAFLKGKRIDIIRDVKSMVPGKFRAGGQSAARFERVRENLANDFYKRVGAAANEVFANIEDIKGIIVGGPGPTKEGWMDGDFLRTEIRAKVLAVKDTSYTGDFGIKELVERSEDVLAEAEVTHEKHLMHRFLERLGTGQPVTYGEAEVRRALEAKAVEIVLFSEKLQWNRVTVECGLCKFNYKGTVKDPKAFDEKLASQNCPKCDASRLAKIEEVTLVEDLTDMAEATGGTLEIISTDTSEGVQLYELGGIAAILRYEV
;
A
#
# COMPACT_ATOMS: atom_id res chain seq x y z
N MET A 1 -3.75 15.43 13.31
CA MET A 1 -4.59 16.49 12.70
C MET A 1 -3.67 17.41 11.92
N ALA A 2 -3.99 17.69 10.67
CA ALA A 2 -3.39 18.75 9.87
C ALA A 2 -4.35 19.95 9.85
N VAL A 3 -3.81 21.15 9.83
CA VAL A 3 -4.60 22.36 9.71
C VAL A 3 -3.99 23.21 8.60
N PHE A 4 -4.78 23.49 7.59
CA PHE A 4 -4.40 24.39 6.51
C PHE A 4 -5.12 25.71 6.68
N CYS A 5 -4.43 26.80 6.44
CA CYS A 5 -4.96 28.16 6.56
C CYS A 5 -4.55 28.95 5.32
N GLY A 6 -5.51 29.52 4.63
CA GLY A 6 -5.23 30.26 3.40
C GLY A 6 -6.29 31.31 3.10
N ASN A 7 -5.91 32.28 2.27
CA ASN A 7 -6.84 33.25 1.72
C ASN A 7 -7.53 32.66 0.48
N VAL A 8 -8.83 32.48 0.57
CA VAL A 8 -9.66 31.90 -0.52
C VAL A 8 -10.42 32.97 -1.31
N SER A 9 -10.10 34.24 -1.10
CA SER A 9 -10.75 35.35 -1.81
C SER A 9 -10.44 35.31 -3.31
N GLU A 10 -11.48 35.32 -4.13
CA GLU A 10 -11.34 35.46 -5.60
C GLU A 10 -11.05 36.90 -6.06
N ARG A 11 -11.13 37.85 -5.14
CA ARG A 11 -10.89 39.30 -5.45
C ARG A 11 -9.54 39.76 -4.98
N GLU A 12 -8.76 40.34 -5.86
CA GLU A 12 -7.47 40.95 -5.53
C GLU A 12 -7.64 42.04 -4.45
N GLY A 13 -6.84 41.97 -3.37
CA GLY A 13 -6.89 42.92 -2.26
C GLY A 13 -7.95 42.64 -1.17
N GLN A 14 -8.81 41.63 -1.32
CA GLN A 14 -9.74 41.20 -0.30
C GLN A 14 -9.19 40.02 0.46
N GLN A 15 -9.28 40.05 1.80
CA GLN A 15 -8.87 38.91 2.63
C GLN A 15 -10.09 38.10 3.05
N ASP A 16 -10.11 36.80 2.68
CA ASP A 16 -11.02 35.81 3.18
C ASP A 16 -10.18 34.62 3.66
N ILE A 17 -9.81 34.65 4.94
CA ILE A 17 -8.93 33.63 5.52
C ILE A 17 -9.78 32.48 6.04
N GLN A 18 -9.62 31.31 5.44
CA GLN A 18 -10.30 30.10 5.87
C GLN A 18 -9.34 29.08 6.47
N LEU A 19 -9.87 28.30 7.42
CA LEU A 19 -9.19 27.22 8.11
C LEU A 19 -9.78 25.88 7.66
N PHE A 20 -8.92 24.96 7.23
CA PHE A 20 -9.29 23.63 6.81
C PHE A 20 -8.65 22.60 7.75
N PRO A 21 -9.36 22.17 8.82
CA PRO A 21 -8.89 21.08 9.67
C PRO A 21 -9.12 19.74 8.99
N VAL A 22 -8.05 18.95 8.82
CA VAL A 22 -8.10 17.59 8.26
C VAL A 22 -7.67 16.61 9.34
N ILE A 23 -8.51 15.63 9.62
CA ILE A 23 -8.16 14.50 10.48
C ILE A 23 -7.74 13.35 9.55
N PRO A 24 -6.44 13.09 9.39
CA PRO A 24 -5.99 12.01 8.52
C PRO A 24 -6.28 10.64 9.13
N PRO A 25 -6.39 9.58 8.30
CA PRO A 25 -6.67 8.23 8.79
C PRO A 25 -5.57 7.67 9.70
N PHE A 26 -4.34 8.18 9.53
CA PHE A 26 -3.19 7.81 10.36
C PHE A 26 -2.58 9.01 11.08
N PRO A 27 -1.91 8.83 12.24
CA PRO A 27 -1.26 9.91 12.94
C PRO A 27 -0.10 10.49 12.13
N ILE A 28 -0.09 11.81 11.96
CA ILE A 28 1.02 12.53 11.33
C ILE A 28 2.22 12.48 12.27
N THR A 29 3.31 11.89 11.84
CA THR A 29 4.55 11.76 12.62
C THR A 29 5.43 13.02 12.52
N ASN A 30 5.32 13.75 11.42
CA ASN A 30 6.13 14.96 11.17
C ASN A 30 5.44 16.22 11.70
N LYS A 31 6.13 16.97 12.53
CA LYS A 31 5.70 18.32 12.94
C LYS A 31 6.17 19.31 11.89
N LEU A 32 5.32 19.64 10.94
CA LEU A 32 5.58 20.60 9.89
C LEU A 32 4.79 21.89 10.15
N TYR A 33 5.48 23.02 10.19
CA TYR A 33 4.87 24.35 10.11
C TYR A 33 5.52 25.10 8.95
N ARG A 34 4.73 25.43 7.94
CA ARG A 34 5.25 26.11 6.76
C ARG A 34 4.24 27.12 6.22
N CYS A 35 4.72 28.33 5.93
CA CYS A 35 4.00 29.33 5.19
C CYS A 35 4.52 29.35 3.75
N SER A 36 3.65 29.07 2.78
CA SER A 36 3.98 29.01 1.35
C SER A 36 2.76 29.48 0.55
N GLN A 37 2.95 29.72 -0.74
CA GLN A 37 1.86 30.05 -1.66
C GLN A 37 0.91 28.86 -1.95
N ARG A 38 1.32 27.66 -1.61
CA ARG A 38 0.53 26.42 -1.77
C ARG A 38 0.59 25.62 -0.50
N PHE A 39 -0.48 24.90 -0.21
CA PHE A 39 -0.50 23.90 0.86
C PHE A 39 0.43 22.73 0.49
N ILE A 40 1.12 22.19 1.49
CA ILE A 40 1.91 20.98 1.36
C ILE A 40 0.98 19.82 1.72
N LEU A 41 0.51 19.13 0.72
CA LEU A 41 -0.44 18.01 0.85
C LEU A 41 0.23 16.63 0.74
N GLU A 42 1.50 16.59 0.30
CA GLU A 42 2.25 15.36 0.04
C GLU A 42 2.18 14.37 1.22
N PRO A 43 2.34 14.79 2.51
CA PRO A 43 2.24 13.84 3.62
C PRO A 43 0.83 13.25 3.81
N LEU A 44 -0.22 13.91 3.32
CA LEU A 44 -1.58 13.39 3.35
C LEU A 44 -1.82 12.47 2.16
N PHE A 45 -1.32 12.81 0.98
CA PHE A 45 -1.39 11.93 -0.19
C PHE A 45 -0.63 10.62 0.02
N GLU A 46 0.55 10.66 0.66
CA GLU A 46 1.29 9.44 1.04
C GLU A 46 0.46 8.52 1.95
N MET A 47 -0.48 9.06 2.74
CA MET A 47 -1.37 8.26 3.60
C MET A 47 -2.58 7.67 2.87
N LEU A 48 -2.92 8.20 1.70
CA LEU A 48 -4.02 7.74 0.86
C LEU A 48 -3.56 6.72 -0.19
N GLN A 49 -2.26 6.58 -0.41
CA GLN A 49 -1.74 5.56 -1.30
C GLN A 49 -1.98 4.17 -0.70
N PHE A 50 -2.47 3.24 -1.53
CA PHE A 50 -2.53 1.83 -1.18
C PHE A 50 -1.11 1.36 -0.89
N MET A 51 -0.86 1.01 0.37
CA MET A 51 0.46 0.60 0.78
C MET A 51 0.48 -0.90 0.95
N ASP A 52 1.31 -1.56 0.16
CA ASP A 52 1.61 -2.97 0.34
C ASP A 52 2.05 -3.23 1.78
N THR A 53 1.49 -4.28 2.36
CA THR A 53 1.79 -4.67 3.74
C THR A 53 2.77 -5.84 3.73
N TYR A 54 3.92 -5.63 4.34
CA TYR A 54 4.92 -6.68 4.56
C TYR A 54 5.02 -7.05 6.03
N GLY A 55 5.18 -8.33 6.32
CA GLY A 55 5.46 -8.83 7.66
C GLY A 55 6.95 -8.73 7.99
N LEU A 56 7.27 -8.29 9.20
CA LEU A 56 8.64 -8.22 9.70
C LEU A 56 8.74 -9.04 10.99
N LEU A 57 9.74 -9.89 11.08
CA LEU A 57 10.06 -10.66 12.27
C LEU A 57 11.56 -10.58 12.53
N VAL A 58 11.93 -10.05 13.69
CA VAL A 58 13.32 -10.10 14.15
C VAL A 58 13.39 -10.95 15.42
N LEU A 59 14.33 -11.90 15.44
CA LEU A 59 14.48 -12.78 16.58
C LEU A 59 15.94 -13.12 16.89
N ASP A 60 16.21 -13.31 18.18
CA ASP A 60 17.41 -13.91 18.71
C ASP A 60 17.05 -14.85 19.88
N ARG A 61 18.03 -15.26 20.68
CA ARG A 61 17.76 -16.06 21.89
C ARG A 61 17.19 -15.25 23.05
N GLY A 62 17.25 -13.92 23.00
CA GLY A 62 16.79 -13.00 24.04
C GLY A 62 15.36 -12.54 23.86
N GLY A 63 14.86 -12.55 22.63
CA GLY A 63 13.50 -12.08 22.31
C GLY A 63 13.20 -12.14 20.84
N ALA A 64 11.94 -11.83 20.50
CA ALA A 64 11.49 -11.65 19.13
C ALA A 64 10.48 -10.50 19.04
N THR A 65 10.53 -9.74 17.96
CA THR A 65 9.61 -8.65 17.68
C THR A 65 8.95 -8.88 16.34
N ILE A 66 7.64 -8.75 16.30
CA ILE A 66 6.80 -8.90 15.12
C ILE A 66 6.21 -7.55 14.79
N ALA A 67 6.33 -7.13 13.54
CA ALA A 67 5.86 -5.85 13.06
C ALA A 67 5.28 -5.96 11.64
N PHE A 68 4.58 -4.92 11.20
CA PHE A 68 4.20 -4.72 9.82
C PHE A 68 4.90 -3.48 9.26
N LEU A 69 5.31 -3.58 8.01
CA LEU A 69 5.71 -2.45 7.19
C LEU A 69 4.56 -2.14 6.24
N LYS A 70 4.05 -0.91 6.32
CA LYS A 70 3.02 -0.37 5.41
C LYS A 70 3.61 0.86 4.73
N GLY A 71 4.02 0.74 3.48
CA GLY A 71 4.83 1.75 2.82
C GLY A 71 6.10 2.06 3.62
N LYS A 72 6.21 3.26 4.18
CA LYS A 72 7.35 3.67 5.03
C LYS A 72 7.10 3.56 6.53
N ARG A 73 5.89 3.16 6.93
CA ARG A 73 5.48 3.09 8.33
C ARG A 73 5.73 1.70 8.88
N ILE A 74 6.33 1.64 10.06
CA ILE A 74 6.55 0.42 10.82
C ILE A 74 5.58 0.41 12.01
N ASP A 75 4.71 -0.60 12.07
CA ASP A 75 3.79 -0.86 13.17
C ASP A 75 4.25 -2.09 13.94
N ILE A 76 4.77 -1.91 15.15
CA ILE A 76 5.15 -3.03 16.01
C ILE A 76 3.88 -3.59 16.64
N ILE A 77 3.66 -4.90 16.45
CA ILE A 77 2.43 -5.58 16.87
C ILE A 77 2.65 -6.39 18.13
N ARG A 78 3.79 -7.11 18.22
CA ARG A 78 4.02 -8.01 19.35
C ARG A 78 5.50 -8.20 19.65
N ASP A 79 5.82 -8.14 20.94
CA ASP A 79 7.11 -8.55 21.49
C ASP A 79 6.96 -9.86 22.22
N VAL A 80 7.83 -10.83 21.93
CA VAL A 80 7.89 -12.14 22.58
C VAL A 80 9.19 -12.23 23.38
N LYS A 81 9.08 -12.10 24.68
CA LYS A 81 10.23 -12.19 25.59
C LYS A 81 10.70 -13.63 25.76
N SER A 82 12.00 -13.82 25.70
CA SER A 82 12.64 -15.10 25.97
C SER A 82 12.91 -15.29 27.46
N MET A 83 12.80 -16.54 27.91
CA MET A 83 13.23 -16.97 29.27
C MET A 83 14.52 -17.81 29.20
N VAL A 84 15.20 -17.82 28.05
CA VAL A 84 16.44 -18.58 27.85
C VAL A 84 17.59 -17.92 28.62
N PRO A 85 18.23 -18.60 29.58
CA PRO A 85 19.33 -18.03 30.32
C PRO A 85 20.54 -17.72 29.42
N GLY A 86 21.27 -16.68 29.74
CA GLY A 86 22.54 -16.36 29.08
C GLY A 86 23.53 -17.53 29.11
N LYS A 87 24.60 -17.43 28.31
CA LYS A 87 25.62 -18.47 28.22
C LYS A 87 26.43 -18.49 29.52
N PHE A 88 26.32 -19.57 30.31
CA PHE A 88 27.20 -19.78 31.50
C PHE A 88 28.59 -20.14 31.02
N ARG A 89 29.61 -19.43 31.54
CA ARG A 89 31.01 -19.67 31.19
C ARG A 89 31.69 -20.70 32.12
N ALA A 90 31.02 -21.21 33.15
CA ALA A 90 31.61 -22.18 34.09
C ALA A 90 31.48 -23.60 33.51
N GLY A 91 32.61 -24.26 33.34
CA GLY A 91 32.70 -25.68 33.01
C GLY A 91 32.50 -26.56 34.24
N GLY A 92 32.07 -27.80 34.08
CA GLY A 92 31.89 -28.79 35.14
C GLY A 92 30.97 -29.92 34.68
N GLN A 93 30.87 -31.01 35.50
CA GLN A 93 29.97 -32.16 35.17
C GLN A 93 28.51 -31.79 34.92
N SER A 94 28.06 -30.64 35.42
CA SER A 94 26.70 -30.12 35.22
C SER A 94 26.52 -29.36 33.91
N ALA A 95 27.57 -29.00 33.18
CA ALA A 95 27.51 -28.16 31.99
C ALA A 95 26.61 -28.75 30.92
N ALA A 96 26.73 -30.03 30.60
CA ALA A 96 25.92 -30.73 29.63
C ALA A 96 24.43 -30.77 30.00
N ARG A 97 24.08 -30.85 31.28
CA ARG A 97 22.70 -30.77 31.78
C ARG A 97 22.11 -29.36 31.58
N PHE A 98 22.87 -28.33 31.92
CA PHE A 98 22.44 -26.93 31.73
C PHE A 98 22.31 -26.57 30.24
N GLU A 99 23.17 -27.09 29.38
CA GLU A 99 23.09 -26.88 27.95
C GLU A 99 21.82 -27.50 27.37
N ARG A 100 21.48 -28.74 27.75
CA ARG A 100 20.22 -29.41 27.36
C ARG A 100 18.98 -28.68 27.84
N VAL A 101 18.98 -28.19 29.10
CA VAL A 101 17.87 -27.37 29.63
C VAL A 101 17.73 -26.07 28.84
N ARG A 102 18.83 -25.43 28.50
CA ARG A 102 18.86 -24.20 27.70
C ARG A 102 18.36 -24.41 26.26
N GLU A 103 18.70 -25.54 25.65
CA GLU A 103 18.21 -25.92 24.33
C GLU A 103 16.70 -26.18 24.36
N ASN A 104 16.20 -26.87 25.39
CA ASN A 104 14.75 -27.09 25.54
C ASN A 104 14.01 -25.75 25.72
N LEU A 105 14.51 -24.85 26.57
CA LEU A 105 13.92 -23.52 26.76
C LEU A 105 13.97 -22.68 25.46
N ALA A 106 15.04 -22.80 24.68
CA ALA A 106 15.14 -22.14 23.38
C ALA A 106 14.10 -22.69 22.41
N ASN A 107 13.92 -24.01 22.35
CA ASN A 107 12.93 -24.65 21.51
C ASN A 107 11.48 -24.25 21.90
N ASP A 108 11.18 -24.20 23.20
CA ASP A 108 9.88 -23.73 23.68
C ASP A 108 9.66 -22.24 23.37
N PHE A 109 10.72 -21.44 23.43
CA PHE A 109 10.66 -20.04 22.99
C PHE A 109 10.38 -19.94 21.48
N TYR A 110 11.07 -20.73 20.65
CA TYR A 110 10.85 -20.75 19.20
C TYR A 110 9.44 -21.17 18.81
N LYS A 111 8.84 -22.13 19.52
CA LYS A 111 7.42 -22.49 19.35
C LYS A 111 6.48 -21.33 19.66
N ARG A 112 6.77 -20.57 20.74
CA ARG A 112 5.97 -19.39 21.10
C ARG A 112 6.09 -18.28 20.06
N VAL A 113 7.30 -18.05 19.52
CA VAL A 113 7.52 -17.09 18.43
C VAL A 113 6.76 -17.52 17.19
N GLY A 114 6.83 -18.81 16.81
CA GLY A 114 6.09 -19.35 15.68
C GLY A 114 4.58 -19.23 15.85
N ALA A 115 4.05 -19.55 17.04
CA ALA A 115 2.63 -19.38 17.32
C ALA A 115 2.19 -17.91 17.22
N ALA A 116 2.97 -16.97 17.76
CA ALA A 116 2.71 -15.54 17.69
C ALA A 116 2.77 -15.02 16.24
N ALA A 117 3.79 -15.43 15.47
CA ALA A 117 3.94 -15.05 14.07
C ALA A 117 2.79 -15.60 13.21
N ASN A 118 2.42 -16.87 13.41
CA ASN A 118 1.28 -17.47 12.71
C ASN A 118 -0.04 -16.75 13.01
N GLU A 119 -0.28 -16.36 14.26
CA GLU A 119 -1.47 -15.60 14.65
C GLU A 119 -1.48 -14.20 14.02
N VAL A 120 -0.37 -13.46 14.14
CA VAL A 120 -0.28 -12.08 13.67
C VAL A 120 -0.36 -12.00 12.14
N PHE A 121 0.39 -12.85 11.42
CA PHE A 121 0.44 -12.80 9.96
C PHE A 121 -0.80 -13.38 9.28
N ALA A 122 -1.51 -14.33 9.93
CA ALA A 122 -2.76 -14.87 9.39
C ALA A 122 -3.93 -13.89 9.49
N ASN A 123 -3.86 -12.87 10.37
CA ASN A 123 -4.93 -11.89 10.55
C ASN A 123 -4.96 -10.81 9.47
N ILE A 124 -3.96 -10.77 8.57
CA ILE A 124 -3.92 -9.83 7.44
C ILE A 124 -4.12 -10.60 6.14
N GLU A 125 -5.23 -10.34 5.46
CA GLU A 125 -5.60 -11.05 4.24
C GLU A 125 -4.62 -10.81 3.08
N ASP A 126 -4.09 -9.58 2.97
CA ASP A 126 -3.23 -9.18 1.84
C ASP A 126 -1.79 -8.84 2.27
N ILE A 127 -1.14 -9.77 2.98
CA ILE A 127 0.30 -9.65 3.25
C ILE A 127 1.09 -10.08 2.01
N LYS A 128 1.83 -9.15 1.42
CA LYS A 128 2.60 -9.37 0.16
C LYS A 128 3.85 -10.22 0.37
N GLY A 129 4.42 -10.17 1.55
CA GLY A 129 5.61 -10.96 1.90
C GLY A 129 6.02 -10.81 3.35
N ILE A 130 6.95 -11.65 3.78
CA ILE A 130 7.49 -11.64 5.14
C ILE A 130 9.01 -11.63 5.05
N ILE A 131 9.64 -10.78 5.87
CA ILE A 131 11.09 -10.73 6.00
C ILE A 131 11.44 -11.11 7.43
N VAL A 132 12.35 -12.07 7.56
CA VAL A 132 12.84 -12.55 8.84
C VAL A 132 14.27 -12.05 9.06
N GLY A 133 14.56 -11.55 10.25
CA GLY A 133 15.89 -11.06 10.61
C GLY A 133 16.31 -11.44 12.02
N GLY A 134 17.56 -11.17 12.29
CA GLY A 134 18.11 -11.36 13.64
C GLY A 134 19.62 -11.51 13.63
N PRO A 135 20.26 -11.29 14.79
CA PRO A 135 21.70 -11.49 14.94
C PRO A 135 22.05 -12.97 15.01
N GLY A 136 23.16 -13.32 14.34
CA GLY A 136 23.77 -14.66 14.40
C GLY A 136 22.88 -15.78 13.83
N PRO A 137 23.22 -17.04 14.09
CA PRO A 137 22.62 -18.21 13.45
C PRO A 137 21.26 -18.60 14.02
N THR A 138 20.68 -17.83 14.94
CA THR A 138 19.42 -18.17 15.60
C THR A 138 18.23 -18.17 14.62
N LYS A 139 18.20 -17.20 13.72
CA LYS A 139 17.13 -17.07 12.74
C LYS A 139 17.14 -18.19 11.71
N GLU A 140 18.32 -18.61 11.26
CA GLU A 140 18.47 -19.76 10.34
C GLU A 140 17.95 -21.05 11.02
N GLY A 141 18.42 -21.33 12.25
CA GLY A 141 17.95 -22.49 13.00
C GLY A 141 16.46 -22.46 13.34
N TRP A 142 15.89 -21.26 13.48
CA TRP A 142 14.44 -21.11 13.63
C TRP A 142 13.70 -21.33 12.32
N MET A 143 14.21 -20.82 11.22
CA MET A 143 13.63 -21.04 9.89
C MET A 143 13.71 -22.49 9.42
N ASP A 144 14.77 -23.23 9.81
CA ASP A 144 14.91 -24.66 9.53
C ASP A 144 13.91 -25.51 10.33
N GLY A 145 13.42 -24.98 11.46
CA GLY A 145 12.38 -25.60 12.26
C GLY A 145 10.99 -25.41 11.65
N ASP A 146 10.08 -26.34 12.01
CA ASP A 146 8.68 -26.31 11.52
C ASP A 146 7.78 -25.48 12.45
N PHE A 147 8.15 -24.20 12.66
CA PHE A 147 7.41 -23.32 13.55
C PHE A 147 6.38 -22.45 12.83
N LEU A 148 6.54 -22.20 11.54
CA LEU A 148 5.61 -21.46 10.71
C LEU A 148 4.67 -22.41 9.95
N ARG A 149 3.41 -22.03 9.84
CA ARG A 149 2.47 -22.70 8.94
C ARG A 149 2.98 -22.61 7.51
N THR A 150 2.72 -23.65 6.71
CA THR A 150 3.19 -23.74 5.32
C THR A 150 2.82 -22.52 4.48
N GLU A 151 1.60 -21.99 4.65
CA GLU A 151 1.11 -20.81 3.95
C GLU A 151 1.90 -19.54 4.28
N ILE A 152 2.26 -19.36 5.57
CA ILE A 152 3.05 -18.20 6.04
C ILE A 152 4.52 -18.37 5.65
N ARG A 153 5.05 -19.60 5.76
CA ARG A 153 6.42 -19.90 5.35
C ARG A 153 6.64 -19.65 3.86
N ALA A 154 5.64 -19.95 3.02
CA ALA A 154 5.70 -19.69 1.57
C ALA A 154 5.76 -18.19 1.23
N LYS A 155 5.31 -17.31 2.12
CA LYS A 155 5.38 -15.86 1.96
C LYS A 155 6.70 -15.26 2.45
N VAL A 156 7.63 -16.05 2.99
CA VAL A 156 8.94 -15.54 3.45
C VAL A 156 9.81 -15.23 2.23
N LEU A 157 10.09 -13.96 2.02
CA LEU A 157 10.87 -13.45 0.89
C LEU A 157 12.37 -13.57 1.13
N ALA A 158 12.81 -13.23 2.35
CA ALA A 158 14.22 -13.25 2.69
C ALA A 158 14.48 -13.44 4.19
N VAL A 159 15.69 -13.91 4.47
CA VAL A 159 16.27 -13.95 5.81
C VAL A 159 17.52 -13.09 5.83
N LYS A 160 17.54 -12.01 6.63
CA LYS A 160 18.63 -11.03 6.65
C LYS A 160 19.29 -10.95 8.04
N ASP A 161 20.57 -10.65 8.06
CA ASP A 161 21.29 -10.39 9.30
C ASP A 161 20.93 -9.00 9.84
N THR A 162 20.69 -8.90 11.16
CA THR A 162 20.61 -7.64 11.87
C THR A 162 21.52 -7.65 13.08
N SER A 163 21.96 -6.47 13.51
CA SER A 163 22.84 -6.34 14.69
C SER A 163 22.04 -6.39 16.00
N TYR A 164 20.78 -6.00 15.93
CA TYR A 164 19.89 -5.85 17.08
C TYR A 164 18.57 -6.59 16.88
N THR A 165 17.85 -6.77 17.98
CA THR A 165 16.44 -7.16 18.03
C THR A 165 15.61 -5.99 18.57
N GLY A 166 14.29 -6.15 18.67
CA GLY A 166 13.40 -5.07 19.10
C GLY A 166 13.23 -4.01 18.00
N ASP A 167 12.80 -2.81 18.40
CA ASP A 167 12.47 -1.70 17.49
C ASP A 167 13.65 -1.31 16.58
N PHE A 168 14.86 -1.31 17.12
CA PHE A 168 16.06 -1.00 16.34
C PHE A 168 16.37 -2.11 15.32
N GLY A 169 16.18 -3.37 15.70
CA GLY A 169 16.37 -4.50 14.80
C GLY A 169 15.35 -4.51 13.65
N ILE A 170 14.10 -4.13 13.92
CA ILE A 170 13.08 -3.99 12.87
C ILE A 170 13.44 -2.89 11.88
N LYS A 171 13.91 -1.73 12.35
CA LYS A 171 14.34 -0.63 11.46
C LYS A 171 15.54 -1.05 10.61
N GLU A 172 16.55 -1.66 11.24
CA GLU A 172 17.71 -2.19 10.52
C GLU A 172 17.31 -3.26 9.50
N LEU A 173 16.32 -4.10 9.83
CA LEU A 173 15.80 -5.12 8.90
C LEU A 173 15.19 -4.47 7.66
N VAL A 174 14.41 -3.43 7.80
CA VAL A 174 13.82 -2.69 6.67
C VAL A 174 14.92 -2.10 5.81
N GLU A 175 15.88 -1.36 6.39
CA GLU A 175 17.00 -0.76 5.65
C GLU A 175 17.83 -1.80 4.87
N ARG A 176 18.06 -2.97 5.46
CA ARG A 176 18.81 -4.07 4.82
C ARG A 176 18.01 -4.89 3.81
N SER A 177 16.74 -4.61 3.66
CA SER A 177 15.82 -5.38 2.81
C SER A 177 15.18 -4.52 1.71
N GLU A 178 15.63 -3.29 1.51
CA GLU A 178 15.12 -2.41 0.46
C GLU A 178 15.22 -3.06 -0.93
N ASP A 179 16.32 -3.77 -1.20
CA ASP A 179 16.52 -4.53 -2.43
C ASP A 179 15.47 -5.63 -2.62
N VAL A 180 15.18 -6.38 -1.57
CA VAL A 180 14.21 -7.49 -1.59
C VAL A 180 12.77 -6.96 -1.73
N LEU A 181 12.46 -5.87 -1.05
CA LEU A 181 11.14 -5.24 -1.13
C LEU A 181 10.87 -4.71 -2.54
N ALA A 182 11.82 -3.96 -3.12
CA ALA A 182 11.72 -3.46 -4.48
C ALA A 182 11.61 -4.60 -5.52
N GLU A 183 12.38 -5.68 -5.37
CA GLU A 183 12.29 -6.84 -6.26
C GLU A 183 10.94 -7.57 -6.13
N ALA A 184 10.39 -7.64 -4.92
CA ALA A 184 9.09 -8.25 -4.66
C ALA A 184 7.95 -7.44 -5.33
N GLU A 185 7.98 -6.12 -5.24
CA GLU A 185 7.03 -5.23 -5.90
C GLU A 185 7.07 -5.41 -7.43
N VAL A 186 8.26 -5.31 -8.02
CA VAL A 186 8.45 -5.52 -9.47
C VAL A 186 7.98 -6.92 -9.91
N THR A 187 8.27 -7.95 -9.12
CA THR A 187 7.86 -9.33 -9.42
C THR A 187 6.34 -9.48 -9.36
N HIS A 188 5.70 -8.84 -8.37
CA HIS A 188 4.24 -8.85 -8.23
C HIS A 188 3.57 -8.16 -9.43
N GLU A 189 4.03 -6.96 -9.80
CA GLU A 189 3.54 -6.23 -10.97
C GLU A 189 3.67 -7.04 -12.26
N LYS A 190 4.84 -7.63 -12.49
CA LYS A 190 5.07 -8.51 -13.66
C LYS A 190 4.13 -9.70 -13.68
N HIS A 191 3.88 -10.32 -12.53
CA HIS A 191 2.96 -11.46 -12.45
C HIS A 191 1.53 -11.05 -12.79
N LEU A 192 1.06 -9.92 -12.29
CA LEU A 192 -0.26 -9.38 -12.60
C LEU A 192 -0.41 -9.07 -14.10
N MET A 193 0.59 -8.39 -14.68
CA MET A 193 0.59 -8.06 -16.10
C MET A 193 0.66 -9.31 -16.98
N HIS A 194 1.50 -10.29 -16.61
CA HIS A 194 1.56 -11.56 -17.34
C HIS A 194 0.21 -12.29 -17.30
N ARG A 195 -0.43 -12.36 -16.14
CA ARG A 195 -1.77 -12.94 -15.96
C ARG A 195 -2.82 -12.23 -16.83
N PHE A 196 -2.76 -10.89 -16.89
CA PHE A 196 -3.64 -10.10 -17.74
C PHE A 196 -3.42 -10.39 -19.23
N LEU A 197 -2.17 -10.34 -19.71
CA LEU A 197 -1.80 -10.56 -21.10
C LEU A 197 -2.10 -12.00 -21.57
N GLU A 198 -1.84 -12.99 -20.72
CA GLU A 198 -2.18 -14.39 -20.98
C GLU A 198 -3.70 -14.56 -21.16
N ARG A 199 -4.50 -14.00 -20.27
CA ARG A 199 -5.95 -14.04 -20.35
C ARG A 199 -6.47 -13.31 -21.60
N LEU A 200 -5.87 -12.16 -21.94
CA LEU A 200 -6.19 -11.42 -23.16
C LEU A 200 -5.92 -12.26 -24.42
N GLY A 201 -4.78 -12.96 -24.45
CA GLY A 201 -4.39 -13.83 -25.57
C GLY A 201 -5.24 -15.11 -25.69
N THR A 202 -5.78 -15.62 -24.59
CA THR A 202 -6.60 -16.84 -24.55
C THR A 202 -8.11 -16.59 -24.61
N GLY A 203 -8.54 -15.31 -24.68
CA GLY A 203 -9.96 -14.93 -24.72
C GLY A 203 -10.68 -15.17 -23.39
N GLN A 204 -9.95 -15.19 -22.27
CA GLN A 204 -10.54 -15.25 -20.95
C GLN A 204 -11.01 -13.85 -20.49
N PRO A 205 -11.89 -13.75 -19.48
CA PRO A 205 -12.49 -12.49 -19.08
C PRO A 205 -11.46 -11.45 -18.61
N VAL A 206 -11.18 -10.47 -19.44
CA VAL A 206 -10.39 -9.27 -19.17
C VAL A 206 -10.92 -8.10 -19.98
N THR A 207 -10.61 -6.89 -19.58
CA THR A 207 -10.95 -5.69 -20.34
C THR A 207 -9.86 -4.63 -20.16
N TYR A 208 -9.83 -3.63 -21.06
CA TYR A 208 -8.89 -2.51 -20.98
C TYR A 208 -9.53 -1.21 -21.50
N GLY A 209 -8.96 -0.08 -21.09
CA GLY A 209 -9.52 1.24 -21.35
C GLY A 209 -10.56 1.66 -20.30
N GLU A 210 -10.56 2.97 -19.98
CA GLU A 210 -11.36 3.51 -18.87
C GLU A 210 -12.86 3.18 -18.99
N ALA A 211 -13.43 3.36 -20.17
CA ALA A 211 -14.88 3.18 -20.38
C ALA A 211 -15.31 1.73 -20.16
N GLU A 212 -14.52 0.78 -20.65
CA GLU A 212 -14.82 -0.65 -20.53
C GLU A 212 -14.58 -1.15 -19.09
N VAL A 213 -13.48 -0.72 -18.46
CA VAL A 213 -13.20 -1.05 -17.06
C VAL A 213 -14.30 -0.50 -16.15
N ARG A 214 -14.78 0.73 -16.39
CA ARG A 214 -15.88 1.32 -15.64
C ARG A 214 -17.18 0.52 -15.78
N ARG A 215 -17.53 0.11 -17.00
CA ARG A 215 -18.68 -0.78 -17.24
C ARG A 215 -18.57 -2.09 -16.48
N ALA A 216 -17.37 -2.68 -16.48
CA ALA A 216 -17.13 -3.93 -15.76
C ALA A 216 -17.22 -3.73 -14.23
N LEU A 217 -16.78 -2.58 -13.71
CA LEU A 217 -16.96 -2.21 -12.29
C LEU A 217 -18.45 -2.05 -11.94
N GLU A 218 -19.22 -1.33 -12.76
CA GLU A 218 -20.66 -1.18 -12.59
C GLU A 218 -21.39 -2.54 -12.61
N ALA A 219 -20.93 -3.48 -13.46
CA ALA A 219 -21.42 -4.85 -13.51
C ALA A 219 -20.91 -5.75 -12.38
N LYS A 220 -20.06 -5.25 -11.48
CA LYS A 220 -19.42 -6.00 -10.35
C LYS A 220 -18.59 -7.20 -10.83
N ALA A 221 -18.09 -7.15 -12.05
CA ALA A 221 -17.34 -8.25 -12.66
C ALA A 221 -15.84 -8.18 -12.40
N VAL A 222 -15.33 -7.08 -11.86
CA VAL A 222 -13.89 -6.84 -11.70
C VAL A 222 -13.34 -7.59 -10.49
N GLU A 223 -12.24 -8.30 -10.72
CA GLU A 223 -11.40 -8.89 -9.68
C GLU A 223 -10.28 -7.92 -9.30
N ILE A 224 -9.51 -7.46 -10.29
CA ILE A 224 -8.38 -6.55 -10.09
C ILE A 224 -8.40 -5.49 -11.20
N VAL A 225 -8.29 -4.22 -10.84
CA VAL A 225 -7.99 -3.12 -11.77
C VAL A 225 -6.48 -2.91 -11.81
N LEU A 226 -5.90 -2.84 -13.00
CA LEU A 226 -4.51 -2.49 -13.24
C LEU A 226 -4.47 -1.05 -13.74
N PHE A 227 -3.75 -0.18 -13.02
CA PHE A 227 -3.69 1.25 -13.31
C PHE A 227 -2.24 1.70 -13.48
N SER A 228 -1.91 2.38 -14.58
CA SER A 228 -0.55 2.87 -14.82
C SER A 228 -0.25 4.12 -13.99
N GLU A 229 0.88 4.14 -13.28
CA GLU A 229 1.34 5.28 -12.47
C GLU A 229 1.46 6.60 -13.24
N LYS A 230 1.68 6.53 -14.57
CA LYS A 230 1.79 7.71 -15.44
C LYS A 230 0.46 8.41 -15.71
N LEU A 231 -0.67 7.79 -15.40
CA LEU A 231 -1.97 8.40 -15.64
C LEU A 231 -2.30 9.41 -14.53
N GLN A 232 -2.23 10.68 -14.87
CA GLN A 232 -2.61 11.80 -13.99
C GLN A 232 -3.96 12.38 -14.45
N TRP A 233 -4.97 11.51 -14.61
CA TRP A 233 -6.29 11.90 -15.04
C TRP A 233 -7.19 12.17 -13.84
N ASN A 234 -8.09 13.15 -14.00
CA ASN A 234 -9.04 13.52 -12.99
C ASN A 234 -10.47 13.18 -13.41
N ARG A 235 -11.29 12.84 -12.45
CA ARG A 235 -12.73 12.70 -12.60
C ARG A 235 -13.38 13.98 -12.11
N VAL A 236 -14.12 14.66 -12.95
CA VAL A 236 -14.77 15.93 -12.61
C VAL A 236 -16.27 15.82 -12.71
N THR A 237 -16.96 16.42 -11.76
CA THR A 237 -18.41 16.64 -11.82
C THR A 237 -18.67 18.11 -12.09
N VAL A 238 -19.39 18.37 -13.16
CA VAL A 238 -19.78 19.74 -13.59
C VAL A 238 -21.26 19.91 -13.38
N GLU A 239 -21.67 21.03 -12.79
CA GLU A 239 -23.06 21.40 -12.59
C GLU A 239 -23.37 22.77 -13.19
N CYS A 240 -24.56 22.92 -13.75
CA CYS A 240 -25.07 24.22 -14.18
C CYS A 240 -25.75 24.94 -12.99
N GLY A 241 -25.24 26.12 -12.61
CA GLY A 241 -25.80 26.93 -11.56
C GLY A 241 -27.24 27.39 -11.76
N LEU A 242 -27.78 27.31 -12.99
CA LEU A 242 -29.15 27.72 -13.32
C LEU A 242 -30.13 26.56 -13.33
N CYS A 243 -29.87 25.49 -14.14
CA CYS A 243 -30.84 24.41 -14.34
C CYS A 243 -30.47 23.11 -13.62
N LYS A 244 -29.42 23.11 -12.82
CA LYS A 244 -28.91 21.94 -12.06
C LYS A 244 -28.59 20.73 -12.95
N PHE A 245 -28.43 20.94 -14.25
CA PHE A 245 -27.89 19.90 -15.11
C PHE A 245 -26.47 19.56 -14.66
N ASN A 246 -26.20 18.28 -14.48
CA ASN A 246 -24.87 17.81 -14.12
C ASN A 246 -24.39 16.68 -15.03
N TYR A 247 -23.09 16.57 -15.16
CA TYR A 247 -22.43 15.42 -15.77
C TYR A 247 -21.09 15.15 -15.10
N LYS A 248 -20.68 13.88 -15.14
CA LYS A 248 -19.34 13.45 -14.73
C LYS A 248 -18.52 13.09 -15.93
N GLY A 249 -17.27 13.54 -15.99
CA GLY A 249 -16.35 13.27 -17.09
C GLY A 249 -14.94 13.04 -16.63
N THR A 250 -14.15 12.28 -17.39
CA THR A 250 -12.72 12.11 -17.16
C THR A 250 -11.94 13.17 -17.91
N VAL A 251 -11.05 13.83 -17.22
CA VAL A 251 -10.23 14.94 -17.73
C VAL A 251 -8.77 14.51 -17.74
N LYS A 252 -8.17 14.51 -18.94
CA LYS A 252 -6.77 14.16 -19.16
C LYS A 252 -5.83 15.34 -18.98
N ASP A 253 -6.31 16.54 -19.27
CA ASP A 253 -5.60 17.81 -19.11
C ASP A 253 -6.52 18.78 -18.35
N PRO A 254 -6.31 18.98 -17.04
CA PRO A 254 -7.13 19.86 -16.22
C PRO A 254 -7.12 21.32 -16.72
N LYS A 255 -5.99 21.83 -17.23
CA LYS A 255 -5.89 23.22 -17.69
C LYS A 255 -6.72 23.44 -18.96
N ALA A 256 -6.55 22.58 -19.96
CA ALA A 256 -7.33 22.64 -21.19
C ALA A 256 -8.84 22.46 -20.93
N PHE A 257 -9.18 21.66 -19.93
CA PHE A 257 -10.58 21.47 -19.53
C PHE A 257 -11.17 22.72 -18.90
N ASP A 258 -10.45 23.39 -17.97
CA ASP A 258 -10.93 24.60 -17.30
C ASP A 258 -11.12 25.75 -18.32
N GLU A 259 -10.21 25.94 -19.27
CA GLU A 259 -10.35 26.89 -20.38
C GLU A 259 -11.60 26.60 -21.24
N LYS A 260 -11.82 25.32 -21.57
CA LYS A 260 -13.00 24.89 -22.35
C LYS A 260 -14.29 25.10 -21.57
N LEU A 261 -14.31 24.77 -20.28
CA LEU A 261 -15.47 24.92 -19.42
C LEU A 261 -15.87 26.39 -19.28
N ALA A 262 -14.92 27.31 -19.18
CA ALA A 262 -15.16 28.76 -19.09
C ALA A 262 -15.84 29.33 -20.34
N SER A 263 -15.63 28.70 -21.51
CA SER A 263 -16.19 29.13 -22.82
C SER A 263 -17.45 28.33 -23.22
N GLN A 264 -17.81 27.28 -22.50
CA GLN A 264 -18.88 26.37 -22.87
C GLN A 264 -20.20 26.75 -22.19
N ASN A 265 -21.27 26.78 -22.98
CA ASN A 265 -22.62 26.93 -22.45
C ASN A 265 -23.22 25.58 -22.00
N CYS A 266 -24.17 25.65 -21.10
CA CYS A 266 -24.90 24.48 -20.61
C CYS A 266 -25.70 23.84 -21.76
N PRO A 267 -25.53 22.53 -22.03
CA PRO A 267 -26.24 21.87 -23.12
C PRO A 267 -27.75 21.77 -22.90
N LYS A 268 -28.25 22.03 -21.69
CA LYS A 268 -29.67 21.95 -21.38
C LYS A 268 -30.39 23.30 -21.43
N CYS A 269 -29.75 24.38 -20.99
CA CYS A 269 -30.40 25.69 -20.87
C CYS A 269 -29.63 26.83 -21.54
N ASP A 270 -28.53 26.52 -22.22
CA ASP A 270 -27.66 27.44 -22.97
C ASP A 270 -27.06 28.59 -22.13
N ALA A 271 -27.16 28.50 -20.83
CA ALA A 271 -26.57 29.49 -19.91
C ALA A 271 -25.07 29.25 -19.73
N SER A 272 -24.28 30.32 -19.74
CA SER A 272 -22.84 30.28 -19.43
C SER A 272 -22.60 30.23 -17.90
N ARG A 273 -23.09 29.17 -17.25
CA ARG A 273 -23.02 28.97 -15.78
C ARG A 273 -22.66 27.53 -15.40
N LEU A 274 -21.82 26.92 -16.21
CA LEU A 274 -21.24 25.62 -15.84
C LEU A 274 -20.09 25.84 -14.83
N ALA A 275 -20.11 25.10 -13.76
CA ALA A 275 -19.07 25.14 -12.73
C ALA A 275 -18.63 23.72 -12.34
N LYS A 276 -17.37 23.54 -12.11
CA LYS A 276 -16.84 22.32 -11.52
C LYS A 276 -17.18 22.29 -10.03
N ILE A 277 -17.94 21.27 -9.59
CA ILE A 277 -18.39 21.12 -8.20
C ILE A 277 -17.58 20.08 -7.44
N GLU A 278 -16.97 19.13 -8.17
CA GLU A 278 -16.19 18.07 -7.58
C GLU A 278 -15.05 17.68 -8.54
N GLU A 279 -13.87 17.44 -8.00
CA GLU A 279 -12.73 16.92 -8.73
C GLU A 279 -11.99 15.94 -7.83
N VAL A 280 -11.87 14.70 -8.31
CA VAL A 280 -11.13 13.63 -7.66
C VAL A 280 -10.14 13.03 -8.67
N THR A 281 -9.08 12.40 -8.21
CA THR A 281 -8.19 11.69 -9.14
C THR A 281 -8.91 10.47 -9.72
N LEU A 282 -8.59 10.09 -10.96
CA LEU A 282 -9.23 8.93 -11.58
C LEU A 282 -8.90 7.64 -10.82
N VAL A 283 -7.72 7.55 -10.23
CA VAL A 283 -7.31 6.41 -9.41
C VAL A 283 -8.21 6.27 -8.17
N GLU A 284 -8.50 7.37 -7.47
CA GLU A 284 -9.41 7.36 -6.31
C GLU A 284 -10.82 6.91 -6.72
N ASP A 285 -11.39 7.51 -7.78
CA ASP A 285 -12.74 7.17 -8.26
C ASP A 285 -12.86 5.68 -8.66
N LEU A 286 -11.85 5.12 -9.35
CA LEU A 286 -11.84 3.71 -9.72
C LEU A 286 -11.58 2.78 -8.53
N THR A 287 -10.80 3.21 -7.56
CA THR A 287 -10.56 2.46 -6.34
C THR A 287 -11.83 2.32 -5.52
N ASP A 288 -12.52 3.44 -5.25
CA ASP A 288 -13.80 3.42 -4.51
C ASP A 288 -14.81 2.49 -5.19
N MET A 289 -14.87 2.51 -6.54
CA MET A 289 -15.73 1.60 -7.30
C MET A 289 -15.31 0.13 -7.17
N ALA A 290 -14.01 -0.15 -7.19
CA ALA A 290 -13.47 -1.51 -7.07
C ALA A 290 -13.76 -2.08 -5.67
N GLU A 291 -13.45 -1.34 -4.61
CA GLU A 291 -13.71 -1.73 -3.22
C GLU A 291 -15.20 -1.96 -2.93
N ALA A 292 -16.06 -1.07 -3.42
CA ALA A 292 -17.51 -1.23 -3.29
C ALA A 292 -18.04 -2.55 -3.91
N THR A 293 -17.29 -3.15 -4.81
CA THR A 293 -17.63 -4.41 -5.50
C THR A 293 -16.77 -5.60 -5.05
N GLY A 294 -15.91 -5.41 -4.05
CA GLY A 294 -14.98 -6.41 -3.54
C GLY A 294 -13.83 -6.74 -4.51
N GLY A 295 -13.51 -5.83 -5.41
CA GLY A 295 -12.30 -5.85 -6.25
C GLY A 295 -11.19 -5.04 -5.62
N THR A 296 -9.98 -5.14 -6.19
CA THR A 296 -8.81 -4.36 -5.79
C THR A 296 -8.29 -3.54 -6.95
N LEU A 297 -7.52 -2.49 -6.66
CA LEU A 297 -6.79 -1.72 -7.66
C LEU A 297 -5.29 -1.82 -7.37
N GLU A 298 -4.50 -2.16 -8.40
CA GLU A 298 -3.05 -2.25 -8.34
C GLU A 298 -2.43 -1.23 -9.29
N ILE A 299 -1.48 -0.46 -8.76
CA ILE A 299 -0.74 0.53 -9.56
C ILE A 299 0.46 -0.17 -10.17
N ILE A 300 0.64 -0.01 -11.46
CA ILE A 300 1.73 -0.64 -12.23
C ILE A 300 2.72 0.44 -12.66
N SER A 301 3.97 0.26 -12.24
CA SER A 301 5.07 1.14 -12.61
C SER A 301 5.45 0.99 -14.09
N THR A 302 5.84 2.08 -14.72
CA THR A 302 6.35 2.06 -16.11
C THR A 302 7.87 1.81 -16.20
N ASP A 303 8.51 1.49 -15.09
CA ASP A 303 9.93 1.07 -15.09
C ASP A 303 10.11 -0.35 -15.66
N THR A 304 9.02 -1.11 -15.76
CA THR A 304 9.00 -2.45 -16.34
C THR A 304 8.48 -2.43 -17.78
N SER A 305 8.91 -3.41 -18.61
CA SER A 305 8.42 -3.57 -19.99
C SER A 305 6.93 -3.84 -20.02
N GLU A 306 6.42 -4.57 -19.05
CA GLU A 306 5.02 -4.92 -18.86
C GLU A 306 4.18 -3.69 -18.51
N GLY A 307 4.69 -2.81 -17.66
CA GLY A 307 4.02 -1.56 -17.33
C GLY A 307 3.99 -0.56 -18.49
N VAL A 308 5.03 -0.53 -19.34
CA VAL A 308 4.99 0.24 -20.59
C VAL A 308 3.89 -0.29 -21.51
N GLN A 309 3.74 -1.62 -21.64
CA GLN A 309 2.67 -2.22 -22.43
C GLN A 309 1.27 -1.83 -21.90
N LEU A 310 1.08 -1.83 -20.58
CA LEU A 310 -0.18 -1.35 -19.99
C LEU A 310 -0.46 0.09 -20.38
N TYR A 311 0.55 0.96 -20.29
CA TYR A 311 0.41 2.36 -20.66
C TYR A 311 0.03 2.54 -22.14
N GLU A 312 0.63 1.78 -23.04
CA GLU A 312 0.30 1.77 -24.48
C GLU A 312 -1.12 1.27 -24.78
N LEU A 313 -1.64 0.34 -23.97
CA LEU A 313 -3.03 -0.12 -24.01
C LEU A 313 -4.04 0.90 -23.45
N GLY A 314 -3.59 2.10 -23.07
CA GLY A 314 -4.41 3.16 -22.52
C GLY A 314 -4.28 3.35 -21.01
N GLY A 315 -3.37 2.61 -20.36
CA GLY A 315 -2.96 2.76 -18.97
C GLY A 315 -3.95 2.21 -17.94
N ILE A 316 -5.08 1.64 -18.36
CA ILE A 316 -6.09 1.07 -17.48
C ILE A 316 -6.55 -0.26 -18.06
N ALA A 317 -6.50 -1.30 -17.24
CA ALA A 317 -7.00 -2.63 -17.58
C ALA A 317 -7.68 -3.28 -16.38
N ALA A 318 -8.41 -4.35 -16.58
CA ALA A 318 -9.01 -5.13 -15.50
C ALA A 318 -9.02 -6.62 -15.79
N ILE A 319 -8.73 -7.40 -14.78
CA ILE A 319 -8.95 -8.84 -14.75
C ILE A 319 -10.35 -9.06 -14.19
N LEU A 320 -11.17 -9.81 -14.90
CA LEU A 320 -12.56 -10.02 -14.55
C LEU A 320 -12.78 -11.39 -13.91
N ARG A 321 -13.83 -11.49 -13.09
CA ARG A 321 -14.31 -12.75 -12.52
C ARG A 321 -15.15 -13.54 -13.52
N TYR A 322 -15.88 -12.81 -14.38
CA TYR A 322 -16.76 -13.34 -15.43
C TYR A 322 -16.87 -12.34 -16.60
N GLU A 323 -17.34 -12.77 -17.73
CA GLU A 323 -17.51 -11.97 -18.95
C GLU A 323 -18.69 -11.00 -18.82
N VAL A 324 -18.53 -9.74 -19.34
CA VAL A 324 -19.52 -8.65 -19.24
C VAL A 324 -19.90 -8.17 -20.64
#